data_895851ac3b643004f66137d7c75b5d8d
#
_entry.id   895851ac3b643004f66137d7c75b5d8d
#
_cell.length_a   1.000
_cell.length_b   1.000
_cell.length_c   1.000
_cell.angle_alpha   90.00
_cell.angle_beta   90.00
_cell.angle_gamma   90.00
#
_symmetry.space_group_name_H-M   'P 1'
#
loop_
_entity.id
_entity.type
_entity.pdbx_description
1 polymer ?
#
loop_
_entity_poly.entity_id
_entity_poly.type
_entity_poly.pdbx_seq_one_letter_code
_entity_poly.pdbx_strand_id
1 'polypeptide(L)'
;KNQNLFNVNEKFEIGDLKMVPFSIPHDAANPCGFNIFYNNQKISIATDIGHIDKKIIKNLEESSFILLESNYDPNILSYSKYPYSLKQRIAGPNGHLSNEAAGKTVSYLLNSGLKNVMLGHLSKENNFPELAYKTVIDELCASNFDENKIKIAVASRSNPSEILNLEV
;
A
#
# COMPACT_ATOMS: atom_id res chain seq x y z
N LYS A 1 -11.64 -27.24 11.09
CA LYS A 1 -11.13 -26.07 10.34
C LYS A 1 -9.63 -26.25 10.26
N ASN A 2 -9.07 -26.38 9.07
CA ASN A 2 -7.62 -26.41 8.88
C ASN A 2 -7.08 -24.99 9.09
N GLN A 3 -6.32 -24.78 10.15
CA GLN A 3 -5.58 -23.56 10.40
C GLN A 3 -4.09 -23.87 10.22
N ASN A 4 -3.44 -23.14 9.33
CA ASN A 4 -2.00 -23.20 9.16
C ASN A 4 -1.40 -21.89 9.74
N LEU A 5 -0.44 -22.03 10.62
CA LEU A 5 0.30 -20.91 11.19
C LEU A 5 1.53 -20.63 10.32
N PHE A 6 1.89 -19.37 10.20
CA PHE A 6 3.14 -18.94 9.57
C PHE A 6 3.88 -17.94 10.44
N ASN A 7 5.16 -17.80 10.25
CA ASN A 7 5.98 -16.78 10.89
C ASN A 7 6.28 -15.65 9.90
N VAL A 8 6.29 -14.42 10.39
CA VAL A 8 6.70 -13.28 9.59
C VAL A 8 8.16 -13.43 9.18
N ASN A 9 8.49 -13.08 7.95
CA ASN A 9 9.77 -13.27 7.27
C ASN A 9 10.12 -14.73 6.90
N GLU A 10 9.26 -15.70 7.16
CA GLU A 10 9.42 -17.07 6.68
C GLU A 10 8.50 -17.33 5.48
N LYS A 11 9.06 -17.86 4.41
CA LYS A 11 8.29 -18.22 3.21
C LYS A 11 7.42 -19.45 3.45
N PHE A 12 6.25 -19.47 2.86
CA PHE A 12 5.38 -20.64 2.76
C PHE A 12 4.70 -20.68 1.39
N GLU A 13 4.05 -21.80 1.07
CA GLU A 13 3.42 -21.99 -0.23
C GLU A 13 1.93 -22.31 -0.08
N ILE A 14 1.13 -21.79 -1.02
CA ILE A 14 -0.30 -22.11 -1.17
C ILE A 14 -0.51 -22.49 -2.64
N GLY A 15 -0.61 -23.77 -2.92
CA GLY A 15 -0.59 -24.27 -4.30
C GLY A 15 0.69 -23.82 -5.01
N ASP A 16 0.56 -23.19 -6.15
CA ASP A 16 1.70 -22.69 -6.94
C ASP A 16 2.18 -21.28 -6.51
N LEU A 17 1.53 -20.68 -5.50
CA LEU A 17 1.90 -19.36 -5.00
C LEU A 17 2.93 -19.47 -3.88
N LYS A 18 4.06 -18.77 -4.03
CA LYS A 18 5.03 -18.59 -2.94
C LYS A 18 4.73 -17.30 -2.21
N MET A 19 4.47 -17.41 -0.92
CA MET A 19 4.15 -16.31 -0.02
C MET A 19 5.36 -15.95 0.84
N VAL A 20 5.69 -14.67 0.92
CA VAL A 20 6.75 -14.15 1.81
C VAL A 20 6.15 -13.00 2.63
N PRO A 21 5.71 -13.25 3.88
CA PRO A 21 5.26 -12.19 4.75
C PRO A 21 6.45 -11.33 5.21
N PHE A 22 6.25 -10.02 5.36
CA PHE A 22 7.25 -9.11 5.88
C PHE A 22 6.65 -8.20 6.96
N SER A 23 7.42 -7.86 7.98
CA SER A 23 6.98 -6.99 9.07
C SER A 23 6.66 -5.58 8.57
N ILE A 24 5.58 -5.00 9.07
CA ILE A 24 5.18 -3.62 8.82
C ILE A 24 5.02 -2.87 10.15
N PRO A 25 5.25 -1.55 10.20
CA PRO A 25 5.04 -0.73 11.39
C PRO A 25 3.55 -0.42 11.57
N HIS A 26 2.88 -1.17 12.43
CA HIS A 26 1.48 -0.94 12.79
C HIS A 26 1.24 -1.31 14.27
N ASP A 27 0.18 -0.75 14.86
CA ASP A 27 -0.16 -0.96 16.28
C ASP A 27 -0.97 -2.26 16.51
N ALA A 28 -0.50 -3.35 15.94
CA ALA A 28 -1.06 -4.69 16.08
C ALA A 28 -0.03 -5.67 16.66
N ALA A 29 -0.48 -6.85 17.10
CA ALA A 29 0.37 -7.83 17.78
C ALA A 29 1.54 -8.34 16.92
N ASN A 30 1.32 -8.59 15.63
CA ASN A 30 2.35 -9.06 14.70
C ASN A 30 1.95 -8.68 13.26
N PRO A 31 1.95 -7.38 12.92
CA PRO A 31 1.45 -6.90 11.64
C PRO A 31 2.41 -7.27 10.51
N CYS A 32 1.87 -7.71 9.38
CA CYS A 32 2.67 -8.06 8.22
C CYS A 32 1.99 -7.70 6.90
N GLY A 33 2.81 -7.28 5.94
CA GLY A 33 2.48 -7.28 4.52
C GLY A 33 2.88 -8.60 3.87
N PHE A 34 2.55 -8.77 2.59
CA PHE A 34 2.84 -10.00 1.85
C PHE A 34 3.46 -9.69 0.49
N ASN A 35 4.52 -10.43 0.16
CA ASN A 35 4.98 -10.60 -1.21
C ASN A 35 4.52 -11.96 -1.72
N ILE A 36 3.82 -11.96 -2.84
CA ILE A 36 3.25 -13.14 -3.48
C ILE A 36 3.97 -13.32 -4.82
N PHE A 37 4.55 -14.48 -5.00
CA PHE A 37 5.29 -14.81 -6.22
C PHE A 37 4.58 -15.92 -6.97
N TYR A 38 4.43 -15.70 -8.28
CA TYR A 38 3.94 -16.69 -9.23
C TYR A 38 4.68 -16.50 -10.56
N ASN A 39 5.31 -17.56 -11.06
CA ASN A 39 6.23 -17.45 -12.21
C ASN A 39 7.27 -16.34 -11.95
N ASN A 40 7.39 -15.39 -12.88
CA ASN A 40 8.30 -14.25 -12.79
C ASN A 40 7.62 -12.97 -12.25
N GLN A 41 6.40 -13.08 -11.72
CA GLN A 41 5.64 -11.96 -11.20
C GLN A 41 5.76 -11.88 -9.69
N LYS A 42 5.87 -10.67 -9.18
CA LYS A 42 5.78 -10.36 -7.75
C LYS A 42 4.64 -9.39 -7.51
N ILE A 43 3.72 -9.77 -6.65
CA ILE A 43 2.62 -8.93 -6.16
C ILE A 43 2.91 -8.61 -4.70
N SER A 44 2.85 -7.34 -4.32
CA SER A 44 3.00 -6.91 -2.93
C SER A 44 1.70 -6.36 -2.37
N ILE A 45 1.39 -6.73 -1.13
CA ILE A 45 0.26 -6.20 -0.36
C ILE A 45 0.82 -5.50 0.87
N ALA A 46 0.57 -4.20 0.97
CA ALA A 46 1.16 -3.33 1.98
C ALA A 46 0.10 -2.33 2.49
N THR A 47 -0.73 -2.79 3.42
CA THR A 47 -1.75 -2.00 4.12
C THR A 47 -1.49 -2.02 5.62
N ASP A 48 -2.12 -1.13 6.38
CA ASP A 48 -1.87 -0.96 7.81
C ASP A 48 -0.40 -0.59 8.09
N ILE A 49 0.09 0.44 7.39
CA ILE A 49 1.49 0.89 7.47
C ILE A 49 1.54 2.32 8.00
N GLY A 50 2.12 2.50 9.18
CA GLY A 50 2.26 3.83 9.77
C GLY A 50 3.33 4.70 9.09
N HIS A 51 4.40 4.09 8.55
CA HIS A 51 5.43 4.80 7.80
C HIS A 51 6.19 3.87 6.87
N ILE A 52 6.85 4.46 5.88
CA ILE A 52 7.69 3.73 4.92
C ILE A 52 9.17 3.93 5.30
N ASP A 53 9.84 2.86 5.63
CA ASP A 53 11.28 2.82 5.86
C ASP A 53 12.02 2.08 4.74
N LYS A 54 13.36 2.02 4.84
CA LYS A 54 14.20 1.32 3.86
C LYS A 54 13.91 -0.17 3.75
N LYS A 55 13.43 -0.80 4.83
CA LYS A 55 13.10 -2.23 4.82
C LYS A 55 11.80 -2.48 4.07
N ILE A 56 10.80 -1.62 4.28
CA ILE A 56 9.54 -1.67 3.53
C ILE A 56 9.83 -1.44 2.04
N ILE A 57 10.59 -0.40 1.69
CA ILE A 57 10.96 -0.14 0.29
C ILE A 57 11.60 -1.38 -0.34
N LYS A 58 12.60 -1.97 0.31
CA LYS A 58 13.25 -3.19 -0.19
C LYS A 58 12.30 -4.36 -0.39
N ASN A 59 11.26 -4.47 0.46
CA ASN A 59 10.23 -5.50 0.26
C ASN A 59 9.29 -5.18 -0.90
N LEU A 60 9.11 -3.91 -1.27
CA LEU A 60 8.22 -3.50 -2.36
C LEU A 60 8.92 -3.37 -3.72
N GLU A 61 10.26 -3.22 -3.75
CA GLU A 61 11.04 -3.18 -4.99
C GLU A 61 10.77 -4.40 -5.89
N GLU A 62 10.91 -4.23 -7.19
CA GLU A 62 10.71 -5.27 -8.21
C GLU A 62 9.29 -5.89 -8.23
N SER A 63 8.31 -5.22 -7.64
CA SER A 63 6.92 -5.67 -7.71
C SER A 63 6.31 -5.30 -9.07
N SER A 64 5.63 -6.26 -9.70
CA SER A 64 4.82 -6.04 -10.90
C SER A 64 3.53 -5.30 -10.58
N PHE A 65 3.04 -5.48 -9.35
CA PHE A 65 1.84 -4.86 -8.82
C PHE A 65 1.97 -4.65 -7.31
N ILE A 66 1.46 -3.52 -6.82
CA ILE A 66 1.39 -3.23 -5.38
C ILE A 66 -0.04 -2.80 -5.02
N LEU A 67 -0.62 -3.47 -4.03
CA LEU A 67 -1.74 -2.91 -3.26
C LEU A 67 -1.12 -2.12 -2.10
N LEU A 68 -1.17 -0.79 -2.20
CA LEU A 68 -0.56 0.13 -1.23
C LEU A 68 -1.62 0.89 -0.45
N GLU A 69 -1.42 1.04 0.85
CA GLU A 69 -2.27 1.91 1.66
C GLU A 69 -2.19 3.36 1.19
N SER A 70 -3.36 4.00 1.14
CA SER A 70 -3.55 5.44 1.00
C SER A 70 -4.72 5.82 1.91
N ASN A 71 -4.44 5.89 3.23
CA ASN A 71 -5.52 5.86 4.20
C ASN A 71 -6.20 7.22 4.36
N TYR A 72 -5.45 8.29 4.54
CA TYR A 72 -6.01 9.58 4.90
C TYR A 72 -5.34 10.76 4.19
N ASP A 73 -6.10 11.83 4.03
CA ASP A 73 -5.57 13.15 3.73
C ASP A 73 -5.25 13.90 5.04
N PRO A 74 -4.02 14.47 5.20
CA PRO A 74 -3.63 15.14 6.44
C PRO A 74 -4.51 16.33 6.81
N ASN A 75 -5.01 17.10 5.82
CA ASN A 75 -5.88 18.23 6.07
C ASN A 75 -7.25 17.76 6.54
N ILE A 76 -7.86 16.79 5.85
CA ILE A 76 -9.16 16.24 6.26
C ILE A 76 -9.05 15.66 7.67
N LEU A 77 -8.02 14.87 7.95
CA LEU A 77 -7.79 14.31 9.28
C LEU A 77 -7.69 15.42 10.35
N SER A 78 -6.94 16.49 10.07
CA SER A 78 -6.73 17.59 11.02
C SER A 78 -8.04 18.28 11.40
N TYR A 79 -8.94 18.49 10.44
CA TYR A 79 -10.25 19.13 10.64
C TYR A 79 -11.39 18.15 10.98
N SER A 80 -11.15 16.84 10.98
CA SER A 80 -12.16 15.84 11.30
C SER A 80 -12.67 15.95 12.73
N LYS A 81 -13.83 15.33 13.00
CA LYS A 81 -14.44 15.29 14.34
C LYS A 81 -13.76 14.30 15.29
N TYR A 82 -12.72 13.62 14.85
CA TYR A 82 -12.03 12.64 15.69
C TYR A 82 -11.36 13.30 16.91
N PRO A 83 -11.35 12.64 18.07
CA PRO A 83 -10.56 13.07 19.23
C PRO A 83 -9.07 13.24 18.85
N TYR A 84 -8.42 14.20 19.49
CA TYR A 84 -7.00 14.49 19.20
C TYR A 84 -6.09 13.26 19.33
N SER A 85 -6.31 12.44 20.35
CA SER A 85 -5.56 11.19 20.55
C SER A 85 -5.71 10.20 19.40
N LEU A 86 -6.91 10.12 18.80
CA LEU A 86 -7.15 9.27 17.65
C LEU A 86 -6.45 9.82 16.39
N LYS A 87 -6.48 11.14 16.19
CA LYS A 87 -5.74 11.79 15.09
C LYS A 87 -4.24 11.52 15.19
N GLN A 88 -3.67 11.67 16.40
CA GLN A 88 -2.26 11.36 16.65
C GLN A 88 -1.93 9.87 16.41
N ARG A 89 -2.81 8.97 16.80
CA ARG A 89 -2.65 7.53 16.54
C ARG A 89 -2.65 7.24 15.05
N ILE A 90 -3.62 7.80 14.29
CA ILE A 90 -3.73 7.59 12.84
C ILE A 90 -2.49 8.11 12.12
N ALA A 91 -2.05 9.34 12.43
CA ALA A 91 -0.89 9.97 11.79
C ALA A 91 0.46 9.54 12.40
N GLY A 92 0.44 8.69 13.43
CA GLY A 92 1.64 8.25 14.14
C GLY A 92 2.45 7.19 13.38
N PRO A 93 3.68 6.92 13.83
CA PRO A 93 4.60 6.01 13.12
C PRO A 93 4.12 4.56 13.05
N ASN A 94 3.16 4.16 13.87
CA ASN A 94 2.50 2.85 13.83
C ASN A 94 1.01 2.97 13.49
N GLY A 95 0.58 4.09 12.92
CA GLY A 95 -0.79 4.31 12.47
C GLY A 95 -1.01 3.89 11.02
N HIS A 96 -1.31 4.85 10.16
CA HIS A 96 -1.64 4.63 8.76
C HIS A 96 -0.87 5.56 7.82
N LEU A 97 -0.79 5.19 6.55
CA LEU A 97 -0.09 5.93 5.52
C LEU A 97 -0.99 7.03 4.93
N SER A 98 -0.49 8.26 4.88
CA SER A 98 -1.20 9.36 4.21
C SER A 98 -1.13 9.23 2.68
N ASN A 99 -2.02 9.93 1.98
CA ASN A 99 -2.01 10.00 0.50
C ASN A 99 -0.66 10.52 -0.03
N GLU A 100 -0.10 11.55 0.58
CA GLU A 100 1.21 12.10 0.21
C GLU A 100 2.34 11.09 0.38
N ALA A 101 2.36 10.37 1.52
CA ALA A 101 3.38 9.35 1.76
C ALA A 101 3.24 8.16 0.80
N ALA A 102 2.01 7.78 0.44
CA ALA A 102 1.75 6.79 -0.60
C ALA A 102 2.30 7.25 -1.96
N GLY A 103 2.03 8.49 -2.37
CA GLY A 103 2.52 9.08 -3.62
C GLY A 103 4.05 9.11 -3.69
N LYS A 104 4.73 9.55 -2.61
CA LYS A 104 6.20 9.53 -2.51
C LYS A 104 6.76 8.12 -2.61
N THR A 105 6.08 7.14 -2.00
CA THR A 105 6.48 5.73 -2.08
C THR A 105 6.38 5.21 -3.50
N VAL A 106 5.26 5.47 -4.18
CA VAL A 106 5.07 5.10 -5.58
C VAL A 106 6.14 5.75 -6.45
N SER A 107 6.37 7.05 -6.31
CA SER A 107 7.39 7.81 -7.05
C SER A 107 8.79 7.17 -6.91
N TYR A 108 9.17 6.77 -5.71
CA TYR A 108 10.43 6.08 -5.48
C TYR A 108 10.50 4.73 -6.20
N LEU A 109 9.44 3.91 -6.09
CA LEU A 109 9.39 2.54 -6.63
C LEU A 109 9.30 2.49 -8.17
N LEU A 110 8.92 3.58 -8.83
CA LEU A 110 8.98 3.67 -10.29
C LEU A 110 10.37 3.40 -10.86
N ASN A 111 11.41 3.82 -10.15
CA ASN A 111 12.79 3.57 -10.54
C ASN A 111 13.17 2.08 -10.46
N SER A 112 12.41 1.26 -9.72
CA SER A 112 12.57 -0.19 -9.65
C SER A 112 11.65 -0.97 -10.61
N GLY A 113 11.01 -0.27 -11.57
CA GLY A 113 10.22 -0.89 -12.63
C GLY A 113 8.75 -1.16 -12.28
N LEU A 114 8.22 -0.56 -11.22
CA LEU A 114 6.81 -0.68 -10.85
C LEU A 114 5.91 -0.11 -11.96
N LYS A 115 4.92 -0.89 -12.41
CA LYS A 115 4.00 -0.51 -13.50
C LYS A 115 2.54 -0.43 -13.06
N ASN A 116 2.17 -1.10 -11.99
CA ASN A 116 0.77 -1.18 -11.56
C ASN A 116 0.66 -0.96 -10.04
N VAL A 117 -0.19 -0.03 -9.65
CA VAL A 117 -0.52 0.26 -8.25
C VAL A 117 -2.01 0.31 -8.06
N MET A 118 -2.48 -0.29 -6.99
CA MET A 118 -3.83 -0.08 -6.48
C MET A 118 -3.74 0.57 -5.11
N LEU A 119 -4.29 1.77 -4.99
CA LEU A 119 -4.43 2.43 -3.70
C LEU A 119 -5.58 1.79 -2.93
N GLY A 120 -5.35 1.42 -1.69
CA GLY A 120 -6.35 0.73 -0.88
C GLY A 120 -6.37 1.20 0.56
N HIS A 121 -7.23 0.57 1.37
CA HIS A 121 -7.40 0.85 2.80
C HIS A 121 -7.71 2.33 3.11
N LEU A 122 -8.51 2.98 2.25
CA LEU A 122 -8.91 4.37 2.42
C LEU A 122 -9.81 4.54 3.65
N SER A 123 -9.55 5.56 4.47
CA SER A 123 -10.43 5.96 5.56
C SER A 123 -11.78 6.43 5.02
N LYS A 124 -12.87 5.99 5.65
CA LYS A 124 -14.21 6.44 5.29
C LYS A 124 -14.46 7.91 5.62
N GLU A 125 -13.87 8.38 6.72
CA GLU A 125 -14.11 9.72 7.25
C GLU A 125 -13.04 10.75 6.84
N ASN A 126 -11.83 10.27 6.51
CA ASN A 126 -10.69 11.16 6.30
C ASN A 126 -10.08 11.03 4.90
N ASN A 127 -10.82 10.42 3.96
CA ASN A 127 -10.37 10.25 2.57
C ASN A 127 -11.54 9.95 1.63
N PHE A 128 -11.28 10.07 0.32
CA PHE A 128 -12.18 9.57 -0.75
C PHE A 128 -11.34 9.26 -1.99
N PRO A 129 -11.85 8.37 -2.89
CA PRO A 129 -11.05 7.81 -3.98
C PRO A 129 -10.38 8.85 -4.88
N GLU A 130 -11.13 9.90 -5.28
CA GLU A 130 -10.63 10.92 -6.20
C GLU A 130 -9.50 11.74 -5.60
N LEU A 131 -9.56 12.04 -4.28
CA LEU A 131 -8.50 12.76 -3.58
C LEU A 131 -7.25 11.91 -3.44
N ALA A 132 -7.39 10.64 -3.03
CA ALA A 132 -6.28 9.71 -2.93
C ALA A 132 -5.55 9.58 -4.27
N TYR A 133 -6.30 9.35 -5.36
CA TYR A 133 -5.75 9.27 -6.71
C TYR A 133 -5.02 10.57 -7.10
N LYS A 134 -5.71 11.71 -6.96
CA LYS A 134 -5.15 13.02 -7.33
C LYS A 134 -3.86 13.32 -6.57
N THR A 135 -3.85 13.12 -5.25
CA THR A 135 -2.66 13.39 -4.42
C THR A 135 -1.46 12.55 -4.88
N VAL A 136 -1.69 11.26 -5.18
CA VAL A 136 -0.61 10.39 -5.68
C VAL A 136 -0.10 10.86 -7.05
N ILE A 137 -0.98 11.25 -7.97
CA ILE A 137 -0.59 11.83 -9.27
C ILE A 137 0.20 13.12 -9.08
N ASP A 138 -0.25 14.03 -8.21
CA ASP A 138 0.45 15.30 -7.94
C ASP A 138 1.89 15.05 -7.42
N GLU A 139 2.10 14.06 -6.54
CA GLU A 139 3.43 13.65 -6.06
C GLU A 139 4.31 13.07 -7.18
N LEU A 140 3.74 12.31 -8.11
CA LEU A 140 4.46 11.81 -9.29
C LEU A 140 4.87 12.95 -10.22
N CYS A 141 3.97 13.86 -10.52
CA CYS A 141 4.24 15.04 -11.36
C CYS A 141 5.33 15.93 -10.74
N ALA A 142 5.31 16.11 -9.43
CA ALA A 142 6.35 16.86 -8.71
C ALA A 142 7.75 16.24 -8.84
N SER A 143 7.82 14.94 -9.10
CA SER A 143 9.07 14.20 -9.34
C SER A 143 9.49 14.15 -10.81
N ASN A 144 8.89 14.95 -11.68
CA ASN A 144 9.10 14.95 -13.14
C ASN A 144 8.91 13.58 -13.81
N PHE A 145 8.00 12.78 -13.28
CA PHE A 145 7.72 11.46 -13.80
C PHE A 145 6.58 11.49 -14.83
N ASP A 146 6.71 10.65 -15.86
CA ASP A 146 5.66 10.45 -16.84
C ASP A 146 4.56 9.52 -16.27
N GLU A 147 3.41 10.08 -15.94
CA GLU A 147 2.26 9.36 -15.38
C GLU A 147 1.74 8.23 -16.29
N ASN A 148 2.02 8.30 -17.60
CA ASN A 148 1.62 7.26 -18.56
C ASN A 148 2.43 5.96 -18.41
N LYS A 149 3.49 5.97 -17.64
CA LYS A 149 4.33 4.78 -17.40
C LYS A 149 3.82 3.88 -16.27
N ILE A 150 2.80 4.32 -15.53
CA ILE A 150 2.23 3.56 -14.43
C ILE A 150 0.70 3.55 -14.52
N LYS A 151 0.11 2.41 -14.26
CA LYS A 151 -1.34 2.27 -14.09
C LYS A 151 -1.68 2.39 -12.60
N ILE A 152 -2.45 3.42 -12.25
CA ILE A 152 -2.91 3.65 -10.87
C ILE A 152 -4.41 3.45 -10.84
N ALA A 153 -4.89 2.66 -9.88
CA ALA A 153 -6.29 2.46 -9.57
C ALA A 153 -6.54 2.69 -8.08
N VAL A 154 -7.79 2.90 -7.71
CA VAL A 154 -8.22 2.98 -6.30
C VAL A 154 -9.19 1.85 -6.04
N ALA A 155 -8.92 1.04 -5.02
CA ALA A 155 -9.79 -0.06 -4.61
C ALA A 155 -11.12 0.48 -4.07
N SER A 156 -12.22 -0.06 -4.57
CA SER A 156 -13.54 0.20 -4.00
C SER A 156 -13.66 -0.49 -2.63
N ARG A 157 -14.33 0.18 -1.70
CA ARG A 157 -14.65 -0.40 -0.38
C ARG A 157 -15.72 -1.51 -0.48
N SER A 158 -16.65 -1.37 -1.39
CA SER A 158 -17.90 -2.16 -1.40
C SER A 158 -18.07 -3.02 -2.64
N ASN A 159 -17.33 -2.74 -3.70
CA ASN A 159 -17.44 -3.45 -4.96
C ASN A 159 -16.10 -4.08 -5.35
N PRO A 160 -16.11 -5.22 -6.05
CA PRO A 160 -14.88 -5.77 -6.63
C PRO A 160 -14.24 -4.75 -7.57
N SER A 161 -12.92 -4.67 -7.55
CA SER A 161 -12.16 -3.92 -8.55
C SER A 161 -12.18 -4.65 -9.89
N GLU A 162 -11.83 -3.95 -10.96
CA GLU A 162 -11.60 -4.58 -12.25
C GLU A 162 -10.47 -5.62 -12.17
N ILE A 163 -10.54 -6.62 -13.04
CA ILE A 163 -9.48 -7.62 -13.16
C ILE A 163 -8.26 -6.96 -13.79
N LEU A 164 -7.14 -7.00 -13.09
CA LEU A 164 -5.86 -6.55 -13.60
C LEU A 164 -5.10 -7.75 -14.18
N ASN A 165 -4.86 -7.73 -15.48
CA ASN A 165 -3.97 -8.68 -16.12
C ASN A 165 -2.54 -8.15 -16.03
N LEU A 166 -1.67 -8.90 -15.35
CA LEU A 166 -0.24 -8.63 -15.34
C LEU A 166 0.37 -9.36 -16.54
N GLU A 167 0.96 -8.62 -17.46
CA GLU A 167 1.67 -9.21 -18.58
C GLU A 167 2.87 -10.04 -18.07
N VAL A 168 2.98 -11.25 -18.55
CA VAL A 168 4.06 -12.21 -18.20
C VAL A 168 5.27 -11.97 -19.10
#